data_cdd2cb9a2bbd7eccbde49228b9d52f7d
#
_entry.id   cdd2cb9a2bbd7eccbde49228b9d52f7d
#
_cell.length_a   1.000
_cell.length_b   1.000
_cell.length_c   1.000
_cell.angle_alpha   90.00
_cell.angle_beta   90.00
_cell.angle_gamma   90.00
#
_symmetry.space_group_name_H-M   'P 1'
#
loop_
_entity.id
_entity.type
_entity.pdbx_description
1 polymer ?
#
loop_
_entity_poly.entity_id
_entity_poly.type
_entity_poly.pdbx_seq_one_letter_code
_entity_poly.pdbx_strand_id
1 'polypeptide(L)'
;GVSSAASDVYKRQVGVPGCCAAVTALSISGFDLSTFFFFGFFPREAADRRRALAMMRRGDTRTYCFYESPKRIMDAVEFFISEHAGVRLCLCNDMTKLHEMTFRGTPAEVRDQLLAKGSYDKGEYVLLCEVEEDYLITEVEHVSSPEALLVDCMVQHDCTAKDAIKLLLKDDNNTYSKNELYAAHLALKERFGA
;
A
#
# COMPACT_ATOMS: atom_id res chain seq x y z
N GLY A 1 4.37 1.76 37.15
CA GLY A 1 5.62 1.50 36.46
C GLY A 1 5.93 2.60 35.47
N VAL A 2 7.00 3.32 35.71
CA VAL A 2 7.46 4.36 34.77
C VAL A 2 7.97 3.67 33.50
N SER A 3 7.45 4.06 32.34
CA SER A 3 7.85 3.52 31.05
C SER A 3 9.36 3.60 30.86
N SER A 4 9.99 2.47 30.58
CA SER A 4 11.43 2.35 30.30
C SER A 4 11.89 3.22 29.13
N ALA A 5 10.99 3.64 28.25
CA ALA A 5 11.29 4.45 27.07
C ALA A 5 11.91 5.82 27.39
N ALA A 6 11.52 6.45 28.50
CA ALA A 6 12.09 7.74 28.89
C ALA A 6 13.51 7.65 29.44
N SER A 7 13.92 6.50 29.98
CA SER A 7 15.28 6.29 30.51
C SER A 7 16.31 5.96 29.42
N ASP A 8 15.86 5.52 28.23
CA ASP A 8 16.75 5.10 27.14
C ASP A 8 17.27 6.26 26.30
N VAL A 9 16.61 7.42 26.35
CA VAL A 9 16.99 8.63 25.58
C VAL A 9 18.42 9.12 25.91
N TYR A 10 18.92 8.86 27.10
CA TYR A 10 20.22 9.34 27.59
C TYR A 10 21.32 8.25 27.63
N LYS A 11 20.97 6.99 27.25
CA LYS A 11 21.99 5.94 27.19
C LYS A 11 22.85 6.13 25.94
N ARG A 12 24.15 5.96 26.08
CA ARG A 12 25.08 5.95 24.94
C ARG A 12 24.73 4.76 24.03
N GLN A 13 24.30 5.07 22.81
CA GLN A 13 24.03 4.08 21.77
C GLN A 13 25.25 3.99 20.84
N VAL A 14 25.59 2.75 20.46
CA VAL A 14 26.65 2.46 19.48
C VAL A 14 25.98 1.67 18.34
N GLY A 15 26.10 2.20 17.12
CA GLY A 15 25.62 1.52 15.93
C GLY A 15 26.53 0.33 15.60
N VAL A 16 25.93 -0.86 15.48
CA VAL A 16 26.63 -2.06 15.00
C VAL A 16 26.11 -2.35 13.60
N PRO A 17 26.95 -2.21 12.53
CA PRO A 17 26.54 -2.59 11.20
C PRO A 17 26.30 -4.10 11.13
N GLY A 18 25.27 -4.52 10.44
CA GLY A 18 24.91 -5.95 10.37
C GLY A 18 23.99 -6.28 9.21
N CYS A 19 23.72 -7.57 9.08
CA CYS A 19 22.84 -8.10 8.04
C CYS A 19 21.41 -7.60 8.22
N CYS A 20 20.77 -7.19 7.11
CA CYS A 20 19.38 -6.80 7.07
C CYS A 20 18.68 -7.56 5.95
N ALA A 21 17.67 -8.36 6.29
CA ALA A 21 16.96 -9.18 5.32
C ALA A 21 16.30 -8.34 4.21
N ALA A 22 15.72 -7.17 4.55
CA ALA A 22 15.13 -6.28 3.56
C ALA A 22 16.16 -5.79 2.53
N VAL A 23 17.32 -5.28 2.99
CA VAL A 23 18.38 -4.78 2.10
C VAL A 23 19.00 -5.91 1.28
N THR A 24 19.16 -7.09 1.89
CA THR A 24 19.67 -8.28 1.18
C THR A 24 18.71 -8.68 0.06
N ALA A 25 17.41 -8.74 0.33
CA ALA A 25 16.40 -9.05 -0.68
C ALA A 25 16.37 -8.00 -1.80
N LEU A 26 16.41 -6.72 -1.45
CA LEU A 26 16.48 -5.62 -2.41
C LEU A 26 17.67 -5.78 -3.36
N SER A 27 18.87 -6.07 -2.84
CA SER A 27 20.10 -6.19 -3.62
C SER A 27 20.05 -7.29 -4.70
N ILE A 28 19.20 -8.30 -4.53
CA ILE A 28 19.05 -9.43 -5.47
C ILE A 28 17.73 -9.37 -6.26
N SER A 29 16.88 -8.38 -6.02
CA SER A 29 15.53 -8.31 -6.62
C SER A 29 15.55 -8.10 -8.13
N GLY A 30 16.50 -7.30 -8.62
CA GLY A 30 16.54 -6.80 -10.00
C GLY A 30 15.58 -5.64 -10.25
N PHE A 31 15.05 -5.02 -9.20
CA PHE A 31 14.17 -3.85 -9.25
C PHE A 31 14.95 -2.54 -9.22
N ASP A 32 14.28 -1.43 -9.54
CA ASP A 32 14.86 -0.10 -9.37
C ASP A 32 15.01 0.22 -7.87
N LEU A 33 16.24 0.44 -7.45
CA LEU A 33 16.61 0.72 -6.06
C LEU A 33 17.07 2.16 -5.83
N SER A 34 16.86 3.05 -6.79
CA SER A 34 17.16 4.48 -6.63
C SER A 34 16.44 5.06 -5.42
N THR A 35 15.20 4.61 -5.22
CA THR A 35 14.41 4.83 -4.00
C THR A 35 13.64 3.56 -3.66
N PHE A 36 13.50 3.26 -2.38
CA PHE A 36 12.63 2.17 -1.92
C PHE A 36 11.97 2.52 -0.60
N PHE A 37 10.84 1.88 -0.32
CA PHE A 37 10.12 2.08 0.95
C PHE A 37 9.94 0.74 1.67
N PHE A 38 10.33 0.69 2.94
CA PHE A 38 10.13 -0.46 3.80
C PHE A 38 8.92 -0.27 4.71
N PHE A 39 7.89 -1.08 4.53
CA PHE A 39 6.64 -1.01 5.28
C PHE A 39 6.63 -1.79 6.60
N GLY A 40 7.64 -2.64 6.85
CA GLY A 40 7.57 -3.64 7.89
C GLY A 40 6.79 -4.87 7.42
N PHE A 41 5.82 -5.36 8.20
CA PHE A 41 4.99 -6.50 7.77
C PHE A 41 3.87 -6.06 6.82
N PHE A 42 3.56 -6.95 5.86
CA PHE A 42 2.43 -6.73 4.96
C PHE A 42 1.12 -6.60 5.76
N PRO A 43 0.26 -5.61 5.48
CA PRO A 43 -0.93 -5.35 6.26
C PRO A 43 -1.87 -6.56 6.33
N ARG A 44 -2.56 -6.71 7.45
CA ARG A 44 -3.50 -7.83 7.67
C ARG A 44 -4.87 -7.52 7.11
N GLU A 45 -5.38 -6.34 7.41
CA GLU A 45 -6.72 -5.93 7.05
C GLU A 45 -6.79 -5.52 5.58
N ALA A 46 -7.87 -5.91 4.89
CA ALA A 46 -8.06 -5.61 3.47
C ALA A 46 -8.05 -4.10 3.17
N ALA A 47 -8.64 -3.30 4.04
CA ALA A 47 -8.65 -1.85 3.91
C ALA A 47 -7.23 -1.25 3.97
N ASP A 48 -6.39 -1.74 4.88
CA ASP A 48 -5.01 -1.26 5.00
C ASP A 48 -4.13 -1.71 3.83
N ARG A 49 -4.38 -2.90 3.29
CA ARG A 49 -3.74 -3.39 2.05
C ARG A 49 -4.06 -2.47 0.87
N ARG A 50 -5.33 -2.09 0.70
CA ARG A 50 -5.75 -1.16 -0.37
C ARG A 50 -5.16 0.23 -0.18
N ARG A 51 -5.08 0.72 1.05
CA ARG A 51 -4.40 2.00 1.34
C ARG A 51 -2.92 1.94 0.98
N ALA A 52 -2.23 0.86 1.35
CA ALA A 52 -0.83 0.65 0.97
C ALA A 52 -0.68 0.63 -0.56
N LEU A 53 -1.51 -0.10 -1.28
CA LEU A 53 -1.49 -0.15 -2.74
C LEU A 53 -1.76 1.22 -3.38
N ALA A 54 -2.74 1.96 -2.87
CA ALA A 54 -3.03 3.32 -3.33
C ALA A 54 -1.84 4.27 -3.10
N MET A 55 -1.15 4.14 -1.94
CA MET A 55 0.06 4.89 -1.65
C MET A 55 1.21 4.50 -2.59
N MET A 56 1.39 3.21 -2.87
CA MET A 56 2.40 2.71 -3.80
C MET A 56 2.20 3.27 -5.21
N ARG A 57 0.98 3.34 -5.69
CA ARG A 57 0.66 3.86 -7.04
C ARG A 57 0.82 5.37 -7.18
N ARG A 58 0.72 6.13 -6.09
CA ARG A 58 0.83 7.61 -6.07
C ARG A 58 2.23 8.12 -5.72
N GLY A 59 3.10 7.25 -5.25
CA GLY A 59 4.42 7.64 -4.78
C GLY A 59 5.43 7.76 -5.91
N ASP A 60 6.45 8.60 -5.69
CA ASP A 60 7.62 8.68 -6.56
C ASP A 60 8.55 7.46 -6.43
N THR A 61 8.32 6.64 -5.40
CA THR A 61 9.05 5.40 -5.15
C THR A 61 8.36 4.25 -5.86
N ARG A 62 9.11 3.47 -6.62
CA ARG A 62 8.58 2.31 -7.35
C ARG A 62 8.73 1.00 -6.60
N THR A 63 9.75 0.88 -5.76
CA THR A 63 10.09 -0.39 -5.07
C THR A 63 9.69 -0.35 -3.62
N TYR A 64 8.94 -1.35 -3.20
CA TYR A 64 8.40 -1.50 -1.85
C TYR A 64 8.77 -2.85 -1.27
N CYS A 65 9.14 -2.86 0.01
CA CYS A 65 9.61 -4.03 0.72
C CYS A 65 8.75 -4.31 1.96
N PHE A 66 8.39 -5.58 2.14
CA PHE A 66 7.60 -6.06 3.27
C PHE A 66 8.22 -7.36 3.82
N TYR A 67 8.02 -7.61 5.09
CA TYR A 67 8.13 -8.95 5.65
C TYR A 67 6.78 -9.63 5.61
N GLU A 68 6.77 -10.94 5.41
CA GLU A 68 5.54 -11.72 5.52
C GLU A 68 5.81 -13.11 6.09
N SER A 69 4.85 -13.60 6.84
CA SER A 69 4.90 -14.94 7.38
C SER A 69 4.58 -15.99 6.31
N PRO A 70 5.15 -17.21 6.40
CA PRO A 70 4.89 -18.24 5.41
C PRO A 70 3.42 -18.63 5.31
N LYS A 71 2.67 -18.56 6.41
CA LYS A 71 1.23 -18.88 6.43
C LYS A 71 0.37 -17.87 5.67
N ARG A 72 0.90 -16.65 5.42
CA ARG A 72 0.16 -15.56 4.80
C ARG A 72 0.72 -15.13 3.46
N ILE A 73 1.85 -15.70 3.03
CA ILE A 73 2.51 -15.29 1.79
C ILE A 73 1.61 -15.51 0.57
N MET A 74 0.88 -16.62 0.52
CA MET A 74 -0.05 -16.90 -0.57
C MET A 74 -1.19 -15.88 -0.60
N ASP A 75 -1.76 -15.57 0.57
CA ASP A 75 -2.81 -14.56 0.71
C ASP A 75 -2.34 -13.16 0.29
N ALA A 76 -1.07 -12.81 0.55
CA ALA A 76 -0.48 -11.56 0.07
C ALA A 76 -0.34 -11.53 -1.47
N VAL A 77 0.07 -12.62 -2.08
CA VAL A 77 0.19 -12.73 -3.55
C VAL A 77 -1.19 -12.67 -4.21
N GLU A 78 -2.17 -13.41 -3.69
CA GLU A 78 -3.55 -13.40 -4.19
C GLU A 78 -4.21 -12.02 -4.08
N PHE A 79 -3.88 -11.24 -3.06
CA PHE A 79 -4.32 -9.86 -2.96
C PHE A 79 -3.87 -9.03 -4.18
N PHE A 80 -2.59 -9.10 -4.58
CA PHE A 80 -2.12 -8.36 -5.74
C PHE A 80 -2.75 -8.84 -7.06
N ILE A 81 -3.12 -10.11 -7.16
CA ILE A 81 -3.86 -10.64 -8.30
C ILE A 81 -5.28 -10.06 -8.32
N SER A 82 -6.00 -10.14 -7.20
CA SER A 82 -7.40 -9.71 -7.10
C SER A 82 -7.59 -8.21 -7.34
N GLU A 83 -6.65 -7.40 -6.90
CA GLU A 83 -6.70 -5.94 -7.07
C GLU A 83 -6.12 -5.49 -8.44
N HIS A 84 -5.74 -6.40 -9.33
CA HIS A 84 -5.06 -6.09 -10.60
C HIS A 84 -3.96 -5.04 -10.39
N ALA A 85 -3.07 -5.34 -9.46
CA ALA A 85 -2.26 -4.32 -8.82
C ALA A 85 -1.22 -3.64 -9.73
N GLY A 86 -0.92 -4.20 -10.91
CA GLY A 86 0.10 -3.66 -11.81
C GLY A 86 1.47 -3.60 -11.15
N VAL A 87 1.85 -4.69 -10.49
CA VAL A 87 3.13 -4.83 -9.83
C VAL A 87 3.89 -6.06 -10.32
N ARG A 88 5.20 -5.97 -10.30
CA ARG A 88 6.09 -7.13 -10.35
C ARG A 88 6.46 -7.52 -8.93
N LEU A 89 6.52 -8.81 -8.65
CA LEU A 89 6.89 -9.33 -7.34
C LEU A 89 8.26 -10.01 -7.38
N CYS A 90 8.98 -9.87 -6.26
CA CYS A 90 10.13 -10.70 -5.94
C CYS A 90 9.98 -11.20 -4.50
N LEU A 91 9.84 -12.51 -4.33
CA LEU A 91 9.79 -13.15 -3.03
C LEU A 91 11.12 -13.84 -2.74
N CYS A 92 11.76 -13.46 -1.64
CA CYS A 92 12.95 -14.14 -1.13
C CYS A 92 12.56 -15.00 0.05
N ASN A 93 12.79 -16.31 -0.06
CA ASN A 93 12.49 -17.28 0.98
C ASN A 93 13.78 -17.83 1.57
N ASP A 94 13.85 -17.86 2.89
CA ASP A 94 14.95 -18.47 3.65
C ASP A 94 16.35 -18.01 3.22
N MET A 95 16.51 -16.72 2.92
CA MET A 95 17.79 -16.14 2.52
C MET A 95 18.92 -16.53 3.48
N THR A 96 20.10 -16.81 2.93
CA THR A 96 21.30 -17.29 3.64
C THR A 96 21.18 -18.68 4.29
N LYS A 97 20.07 -19.41 4.04
CA LYS A 97 19.86 -20.78 4.49
C LYS A 97 20.07 -21.78 3.34
N LEU A 98 20.22 -23.06 3.68
CA LEU A 98 20.50 -24.13 2.72
C LEU A 98 19.47 -24.23 1.57
N HIS A 99 18.23 -23.89 1.84
CA HIS A 99 17.11 -23.96 0.90
C HIS A 99 16.61 -22.58 0.47
N GLU A 100 17.53 -21.62 0.39
CA GLU A 100 17.20 -20.28 -0.14
C GLU A 100 16.59 -20.37 -1.53
N MET A 101 15.49 -19.68 -1.73
CA MET A 101 14.80 -19.58 -3.02
C MET A 101 14.33 -18.14 -3.28
N THR A 102 14.31 -17.79 -4.57
CA THR A 102 13.76 -16.51 -5.00
C THR A 102 12.78 -16.75 -6.13
N PHE A 103 11.57 -16.17 -6.01
CA PHE A 103 10.49 -16.23 -6.98
C PHE A 103 10.28 -14.84 -7.56
N ARG A 104 10.17 -14.70 -8.89
CA ARG A 104 10.05 -13.41 -9.57
C ARG A 104 9.03 -13.49 -10.70
N GLY A 105 8.37 -12.37 -10.94
CA GLY A 105 7.47 -12.19 -12.07
C GLY A 105 6.22 -11.39 -11.70
N THR A 106 5.19 -11.52 -12.51
CA THR A 106 3.84 -11.05 -12.17
C THR A 106 3.31 -11.80 -10.95
N PRO A 107 2.33 -11.24 -10.23
CA PRO A 107 1.71 -11.95 -9.09
C PRO A 107 1.22 -13.36 -9.44
N ALA A 108 0.65 -13.55 -10.64
CA ALA A 108 0.18 -14.87 -11.09
C ALA A 108 1.34 -15.87 -11.29
N GLU A 109 2.44 -15.44 -11.92
CA GLU A 109 3.61 -16.28 -12.11
C GLU A 109 4.26 -16.66 -10.77
N VAL A 110 4.33 -15.72 -9.83
CA VAL A 110 4.88 -15.98 -8.49
C VAL A 110 3.99 -16.94 -7.71
N ARG A 111 2.67 -16.82 -7.81
CA ARG A 111 1.73 -17.81 -7.25
C ARG A 111 2.01 -19.22 -7.78
N ASP A 112 2.14 -19.34 -9.09
CA ASP A 112 2.35 -20.64 -9.74
C ASP A 112 3.71 -21.25 -9.33
N GLN A 113 4.76 -20.44 -9.21
CA GLN A 113 6.06 -20.85 -8.68
C GLN A 113 5.98 -21.34 -7.21
N LEU A 114 5.21 -20.63 -6.37
CA LEU A 114 4.99 -21.04 -4.98
C LEU A 114 4.25 -22.38 -4.89
N LEU A 115 3.22 -22.55 -5.72
CA LEU A 115 2.48 -23.84 -5.78
C LEU A 115 3.36 -24.97 -6.26
N ALA A 116 4.22 -24.74 -7.25
CA ALA A 116 5.17 -25.72 -7.75
C ALA A 116 6.21 -26.15 -6.68
N LYS A 117 6.59 -25.24 -5.78
CA LYS A 117 7.45 -25.57 -4.64
C LYS A 117 6.78 -26.56 -3.67
N GLY A 118 5.46 -26.52 -3.53
CA GLY A 118 4.66 -27.43 -2.69
C GLY A 118 4.70 -27.15 -1.18
N SER A 119 5.75 -26.58 -0.63
CA SER A 119 5.91 -26.28 0.80
C SER A 119 6.20 -24.81 1.04
N TYR A 120 5.32 -23.93 0.55
CA TYR A 120 5.46 -22.47 0.71
C TYR A 120 5.07 -21.97 2.11
N ASP A 121 4.41 -22.79 2.91
CA ASP A 121 3.91 -22.49 4.25
C ASP A 121 4.98 -22.54 5.35
N LYS A 122 6.26 -22.65 4.96
CA LYS A 122 7.42 -22.75 5.87
C LYS A 122 8.48 -21.72 5.51
N GLY A 123 9.34 -21.44 6.51
CA GLY A 123 10.47 -20.54 6.35
C GLY A 123 10.11 -19.08 6.66
N GLU A 124 10.87 -18.16 6.08
CA GLU A 124 10.75 -16.72 6.26
C GLU A 124 10.74 -16.06 4.90
N TYR A 125 9.84 -15.09 4.72
CA TYR A 125 9.70 -14.40 3.44
C TYR A 125 9.97 -12.90 3.55
N VAL A 126 10.68 -12.39 2.55
CA VAL A 126 10.70 -10.97 2.21
C VAL A 126 9.96 -10.81 0.89
N LEU A 127 8.93 -10.00 0.91
CA LEU A 127 8.09 -9.66 -0.25
C LEU A 127 8.52 -8.30 -0.78
N LEU A 128 8.93 -8.26 -2.02
CA LEU A 128 9.24 -7.04 -2.73
C LEU A 128 8.23 -6.83 -3.86
N CYS A 129 7.80 -5.57 -4.02
CA CYS A 129 6.91 -5.17 -5.08
C CYS A 129 7.54 -4.00 -5.84
N GLU A 130 7.53 -4.06 -7.16
CA GLU A 130 7.83 -2.92 -8.02
C GLU A 130 6.56 -2.55 -8.77
N VAL A 131 6.12 -1.30 -8.65
CA VAL A 131 4.96 -0.80 -9.38
C VAL A 131 5.37 -0.54 -10.83
N GLU A 132 4.61 -1.09 -11.77
CA GLU A 132 4.81 -0.88 -13.19
C GLU A 132 4.44 0.56 -13.57
N GLU A 133 5.17 1.15 -14.52
CA GLU A 133 5.05 2.55 -14.88
C GLU A 133 3.64 2.93 -15.33
N ASP A 134 2.99 2.05 -16.08
CA ASP A 134 1.62 2.25 -16.58
C ASP A 134 0.55 2.27 -15.47
N TYR A 135 0.91 1.80 -14.27
CA TYR A 135 0.04 1.79 -13.10
C TYR A 135 0.35 2.89 -12.08
N LEU A 136 1.40 3.67 -12.34
CA LEU A 136 1.65 4.87 -11.56
C LEU A 136 0.58 5.90 -11.90
N ILE A 137 -0.07 6.42 -10.89
CA ILE A 137 -1.01 7.52 -11.05
C ILE A 137 -0.18 8.79 -11.24
N THR A 138 0.14 9.11 -12.50
CA THR A 138 0.92 10.30 -12.90
C THR A 138 0.09 11.59 -12.81
N GLU A 139 -1.21 11.48 -12.87
CA GLU A 139 -2.08 12.56 -12.46
C GLU A 139 -2.33 12.41 -10.96
N VAL A 140 -2.10 13.47 -10.22
CA VAL A 140 -2.75 13.64 -8.94
C VAL A 140 -4.25 13.56 -9.26
N GLU A 141 -4.84 12.36 -9.19
CA GLU A 141 -6.23 12.34 -8.78
C GLU A 141 -6.20 13.14 -7.49
N HIS A 142 -6.52 14.42 -7.60
CA HIS A 142 -6.89 15.18 -6.45
C HIS A 142 -7.88 14.27 -5.74
N VAL A 143 -7.52 13.77 -4.56
CA VAL A 143 -8.53 13.44 -3.57
C VAL A 143 -9.17 14.80 -3.37
N SER A 144 -10.13 15.07 -4.24
CA SER A 144 -10.88 16.30 -4.21
C SER A 144 -11.36 16.38 -2.79
N SER A 145 -11.05 17.46 -2.07
CA SER A 145 -11.58 17.59 -0.73
C SER A 145 -13.09 17.35 -0.82
N PRO A 146 -13.76 16.90 0.22
CA PRO A 146 -15.20 16.66 0.15
C PRO A 146 -15.95 17.89 -0.37
N GLU A 147 -15.40 19.11 -0.15
CA GLU A 147 -15.91 20.36 -0.69
C GLU A 147 -15.75 20.42 -2.22
N ALA A 148 -14.58 20.09 -2.74
CA ALA A 148 -14.30 20.12 -4.18
C ALA A 148 -15.14 19.07 -4.90
N LEU A 149 -15.21 17.84 -4.37
CA LEU A 149 -16.03 16.76 -4.92
C LEU A 149 -17.53 17.15 -4.97
N LEU A 150 -18.00 17.83 -3.92
CA LEU A 150 -19.37 18.30 -3.85
C LEU A 150 -19.65 19.37 -4.91
N VAL A 151 -18.74 20.33 -5.07
CA VAL A 151 -18.85 21.39 -6.08
C VAL A 151 -18.81 20.80 -7.49
N ASP A 152 -17.88 19.90 -7.77
CA ASP A 152 -17.76 19.23 -9.07
C ASP A 152 -19.05 18.47 -9.42
N CYS A 153 -19.61 17.73 -8.48
CA CYS A 153 -20.87 17.00 -8.68
C CYS A 153 -22.04 17.96 -8.93
N MET A 154 -22.12 19.07 -8.21
CA MET A 154 -23.15 20.10 -8.44
C MET A 154 -23.06 20.72 -9.82
N VAL A 155 -21.83 21.01 -10.28
CA VAL A 155 -21.59 21.61 -11.61
C VAL A 155 -21.88 20.60 -12.73
N GLN A 156 -21.41 19.35 -12.60
CA GLN A 156 -21.61 18.34 -13.62
C GLN A 156 -23.06 17.94 -13.82
N HIS A 157 -23.85 17.92 -12.74
CA HIS A 157 -25.24 17.47 -12.76
C HIS A 157 -26.25 18.60 -12.67
N ASP A 158 -25.80 19.87 -12.68
CA ASP A 158 -26.65 21.07 -12.51
C ASP A 158 -27.69 20.90 -11.38
N CYS A 159 -27.19 20.47 -10.21
CA CYS A 159 -28.03 20.07 -9.10
C CYS A 159 -27.68 20.77 -7.78
N THR A 160 -28.58 20.70 -6.81
CA THR A 160 -28.35 21.27 -5.47
C THR A 160 -27.34 20.45 -4.69
N ALA A 161 -26.68 21.07 -3.69
CA ALA A 161 -25.75 20.37 -2.80
C ALA A 161 -26.40 19.15 -2.10
N LYS A 162 -27.69 19.20 -1.76
CA LYS A 162 -28.42 18.08 -1.18
C LYS A 162 -28.57 16.90 -2.15
N ASP A 163 -28.80 17.21 -3.41
CA ASP A 163 -28.95 16.19 -4.44
C ASP A 163 -27.57 15.62 -4.86
N ALA A 164 -26.54 16.48 -4.94
CA ALA A 164 -25.15 16.05 -5.14
C ALA A 164 -24.70 15.08 -4.04
N ILE A 165 -24.98 15.35 -2.77
CA ILE A 165 -24.69 14.41 -1.67
C ILE A 165 -25.38 13.06 -1.88
N LYS A 166 -26.64 13.03 -2.33
CA LYS A 166 -27.35 11.79 -2.62
C LYS A 166 -26.74 11.01 -3.79
N LEU A 167 -26.27 11.72 -4.82
CA LEU A 167 -25.58 11.10 -5.96
C LEU A 167 -24.25 10.52 -5.53
N LEU A 168 -23.43 11.29 -4.82
CA LEU A 168 -22.13 10.84 -4.32
C LEU A 168 -22.23 9.63 -3.38
N LEU A 169 -23.27 9.57 -2.55
CA LEU A 169 -23.49 8.41 -1.66
C LEU A 169 -23.91 7.12 -2.39
N LYS A 170 -24.28 7.21 -3.66
CA LYS A 170 -24.60 6.05 -4.51
C LYS A 170 -23.42 5.65 -5.41
N ASP A 171 -22.40 6.47 -5.49
CA ASP A 171 -21.19 6.21 -6.28
C ASP A 171 -20.27 5.29 -5.49
N ASP A 172 -19.98 4.12 -6.05
CA ASP A 172 -19.08 3.12 -5.45
C ASP A 172 -17.63 3.64 -5.31
N ASN A 173 -17.25 4.68 -6.06
CA ASN A 173 -15.94 5.34 -5.97
C ASN A 173 -15.87 6.42 -4.89
N ASN A 174 -16.97 6.77 -4.27
CA ASN A 174 -16.99 7.78 -3.22
C ASN A 174 -16.33 7.25 -1.94
N THR A 175 -15.31 7.98 -1.47
CA THR A 175 -14.57 7.64 -0.25
C THR A 175 -15.09 8.33 1.01
N TYR A 176 -16.01 9.28 0.87
CA TYR A 176 -16.52 10.11 1.96
C TYR A 176 -17.85 9.61 2.53
N SER A 177 -17.93 9.66 3.85
CA SER A 177 -19.18 9.37 4.56
C SER A 177 -20.21 10.50 4.38
N LYS A 178 -21.48 10.18 4.66
CA LYS A 178 -22.54 11.15 4.67
C LYS A 178 -22.25 12.38 5.56
N ASN A 179 -21.65 12.15 6.73
CA ASN A 179 -21.35 13.21 7.69
C ASN A 179 -20.25 14.15 7.17
N GLU A 180 -19.23 13.63 6.50
CA GLU A 180 -18.16 14.41 5.89
C GLU A 180 -18.67 15.29 4.75
N LEU A 181 -19.53 14.75 3.88
CA LEU A 181 -20.16 15.52 2.80
C LEU A 181 -21.09 16.61 3.31
N TYR A 182 -21.83 16.36 4.39
CA TYR A 182 -22.66 17.41 5.02
C TYR A 182 -21.81 18.47 5.72
N ALA A 183 -20.71 18.12 6.36
CA ALA A 183 -19.78 19.08 6.94
C ALA A 183 -19.15 19.96 5.87
N ALA A 184 -18.75 19.37 4.74
CA ALA A 184 -18.23 20.09 3.58
C ALA A 184 -19.27 21.08 3.01
N HIS A 185 -20.54 20.68 2.91
CA HIS A 185 -21.61 21.59 2.48
C HIS A 185 -21.76 22.80 3.42
N LEU A 186 -21.70 22.58 4.73
CA LEU A 186 -21.78 23.68 5.71
C LEU A 186 -20.57 24.62 5.60
N ALA A 187 -19.36 24.07 5.43
CA ALA A 187 -18.14 24.86 5.25
C ALA A 187 -18.20 25.73 3.98
N LEU A 188 -18.71 25.18 2.87
CA LEU A 188 -18.94 25.94 1.63
C LEU A 188 -19.94 27.08 1.83
N LYS A 189 -21.03 26.80 2.54
CA LYS A 189 -22.05 27.80 2.83
C LYS A 189 -21.52 28.96 3.69
N GLU A 190 -20.69 28.67 4.70
CA GLU A 190 -20.06 29.71 5.52
C GLU A 190 -19.06 30.56 4.72
N ARG A 191 -18.30 29.94 3.80
CA ARG A 191 -17.27 30.64 3.01
C ARG A 191 -17.82 31.46 1.86
N PHE A 192 -18.88 31.00 1.21
CA PHE A 192 -19.35 31.56 -0.06
C PHE A 192 -20.78 32.13 0.01
N GLY A 193 -21.46 32.02 1.16
CA GLY A 193 -22.75 32.71 1.40
C GLY A 193 -23.93 32.21 0.55
N ALA A 194 -23.87 30.93 0.15
CA ALA A 194 -24.89 30.31 -0.71
C ALA A 194 -25.92 29.51 0.11
#